data_546b9dbb1778bf5b8b3aceb14c51e1aa
#
_entry.id   546b9dbb1778bf5b8b3aceb14c51e1aa
#
_cell.length_a   1.000
_cell.length_b   1.000
_cell.length_c   1.000
_cell.angle_alpha   90.00
_cell.angle_beta   90.00
_cell.angle_gamma   90.00
#
_symmetry.space_group_name_H-M   'P 1'
#
loop_
_entity.id
_entity.type
_entity.pdbx_description
1 polymer ?
#
loop_
_entity_poly.entity_id
_entity_poly.type
_entity_poly.pdbx_seq_one_letter_code
_entity_poly.pdbx_strand_id
1 'polypeptide(L)'
;MLRCDPKGGKEPLDSIYYRGSITAVIHVNVSRNKVHRLGDLQLIIMKRLWDRGEATVADVHQALGTERDLAYTTVATMLRKMEARGLVNHRIEGRSFVYRPAVAADAVTRGMADHLLEGLFEGSLADLVSHLLTTREVSREDLSKLEKLIAERKKNG
;
A
#
# COMPACT_ATOMS: atom_id res chain seq x y z
N MET A 1 40.35 -19.84 -28.46
CA MET A 1 39.58 -21.05 -28.12
C MET A 1 38.52 -20.68 -27.10
N LEU A 2 37.33 -20.37 -27.59
CA LEU A 2 36.18 -19.87 -26.78
C LEU A 2 35.39 -21.07 -26.28
N ARG A 3 35.30 -21.25 -24.95
CA ARG A 3 34.32 -22.14 -24.34
C ARG A 3 33.08 -21.34 -24.02
N CYS A 4 32.04 -21.57 -24.79
CA CYS A 4 30.68 -21.20 -24.42
C CYS A 4 30.21 -22.05 -23.25
N ASP A 5 29.83 -21.42 -22.14
CA ASP A 5 29.05 -22.06 -21.10
C ASP A 5 27.57 -21.76 -21.36
N PRO A 6 26.77 -22.78 -21.66
CA PRO A 6 25.34 -22.63 -21.84
C PRO A 6 24.63 -23.05 -20.59
N LYS A 7 24.53 -22.20 -19.57
CA LYS A 7 23.56 -22.35 -18.51
C LYS A 7 23.17 -20.97 -17.99
N GLY A 8 22.23 -20.36 -18.68
CA GLY A 8 21.47 -19.24 -18.19
C GLY A 8 20.58 -19.67 -17.04
N GLY A 9 21.14 -19.76 -15.85
CA GLY A 9 20.40 -19.81 -14.62
C GLY A 9 19.95 -18.40 -14.29
N LYS A 10 18.65 -18.15 -14.45
CA LYS A 10 18.02 -16.99 -13.83
C LYS A 10 18.05 -17.23 -12.34
N GLU A 11 19.01 -16.65 -11.66
CA GLU A 11 18.97 -16.59 -10.21
C GLU A 11 17.79 -15.71 -9.79
N PRO A 12 16.93 -16.18 -8.86
CA PRO A 12 15.91 -15.33 -8.28
C PRO A 12 16.59 -14.26 -7.43
N LEU A 13 16.23 -13.00 -7.67
CA LEU A 13 16.70 -11.80 -6.96
C LEU A 13 16.23 -11.74 -5.50
N ASP A 14 16.20 -12.86 -4.79
CA ASP A 14 15.64 -12.98 -3.43
C ASP A 14 16.68 -12.93 -2.31
N SER A 15 17.91 -12.54 -2.62
CA SER A 15 18.94 -12.48 -1.59
C SER A 15 19.66 -11.14 -1.57
N ILE A 16 18.95 -10.09 -1.14
CA ILE A 16 19.62 -8.88 -0.69
C ILE A 16 19.59 -8.84 0.84
N TYR A 17 20.58 -9.44 1.42
CA TYR A 17 20.94 -9.25 2.82
C TYR A 17 21.35 -7.80 3.03
N TYR A 18 20.52 -7.01 3.69
CA TYR A 18 20.93 -5.70 4.17
C TYR A 18 21.66 -5.83 5.50
N ARG A 19 22.97 -5.79 5.43
CA ARG A 19 23.82 -5.48 6.55
C ARG A 19 24.21 -4.00 6.46
N GLY A 20 23.65 -3.17 7.33
CA GLY A 20 24.18 -1.90 7.81
C GLY A 20 24.54 -0.84 6.78
N SER A 21 23.81 0.20 6.82
CA SER A 21 24.17 1.60 6.56
C SER A 21 23.11 2.32 5.72
N ILE A 22 22.59 3.35 6.28
CA ILE A 22 21.60 4.29 5.79
C ILE A 22 22.19 5.02 4.57
N THR A 23 21.87 4.60 3.39
CA THR A 23 21.77 5.36 2.13
C THR A 23 21.58 4.38 0.95
N ALA A 24 20.53 3.60 0.97
CA ALA A 24 20.09 2.95 -0.25
C ALA A 24 18.88 3.74 -0.76
N VAL A 25 19.12 4.53 -1.78
CA VAL A 25 18.07 5.02 -2.66
C VAL A 25 17.35 3.77 -3.17
N ILE A 26 16.20 3.47 -2.57
CA ILE A 26 15.35 2.38 -3.01
C ILE A 26 14.85 2.80 -4.38
N HIS A 27 15.46 2.26 -5.42
CA HIS A 27 14.84 2.19 -6.71
C HIS A 27 13.67 1.24 -6.56
N VAL A 28 12.56 1.80 -6.09
CA VAL A 28 11.27 1.13 -6.19
C VAL A 28 11.01 1.01 -7.67
N ASN A 29 11.25 -0.16 -8.19
CA ASN A 29 10.81 -0.54 -9.52
C ASN A 29 9.28 -0.52 -9.46
N VAL A 30 8.71 0.66 -9.74
CA VAL A 30 7.27 0.85 -9.86
C VAL A 30 6.86 0.06 -11.08
N SER A 31 6.54 -1.19 -10.86
CA SER A 31 5.83 -2.01 -11.84
C SER A 31 4.54 -1.27 -12.17
N ARG A 32 4.57 -0.58 -13.30
CA ARG A 32 3.42 0.13 -13.85
C ARG A 32 2.25 -0.85 -13.89
N ASN A 33 1.15 -0.48 -13.26
CA ASN A 33 -0.17 -1.11 -13.37
C ASN A 33 -0.54 -2.32 -12.51
N LYS A 34 0.03 -2.53 -11.33
CA LYS A 34 -0.63 -3.42 -10.39
C LYS A 34 -1.58 -2.60 -9.51
N VAL A 35 -2.86 -2.56 -9.87
CA VAL A 35 -3.90 -1.97 -9.01
C VAL A 35 -3.96 -2.78 -7.72
N HIS A 36 -3.44 -2.21 -6.63
CA HIS A 36 -3.46 -2.85 -5.33
C HIS A 36 -4.84 -2.65 -4.69
N ARG A 37 -5.76 -3.59 -4.98
CA ARG A 37 -7.04 -3.63 -4.28
C ARG A 37 -6.86 -4.25 -2.92
N LEU A 38 -7.04 -3.47 -1.89
CA LEU A 38 -6.99 -3.92 -0.50
C LEU A 38 -8.40 -4.11 0.03
N GLY A 39 -8.65 -5.25 0.66
CA GLY A 39 -9.82 -5.41 1.52
C GLY A 39 -9.66 -4.60 2.81
N ASP A 40 -10.76 -4.39 3.55
CA ASP A 40 -10.79 -3.55 4.75
C ASP A 40 -9.71 -3.89 5.77
N LEU A 41 -9.57 -5.17 6.11
CA LEU A 41 -8.55 -5.61 7.06
C LEU A 41 -7.13 -5.37 6.54
N GLN A 42 -6.89 -5.63 5.26
CA GLN A 42 -5.58 -5.37 4.64
C GLN A 42 -5.24 -3.89 4.66
N LEU A 43 -6.20 -3.02 4.38
CA LEU A 43 -6.01 -1.57 4.41
C LEU A 43 -5.70 -1.07 5.83
N ILE A 44 -6.39 -1.59 6.84
CA ILE A 44 -6.13 -1.24 8.24
C ILE A 44 -4.72 -1.68 8.65
N ILE A 45 -4.31 -2.90 8.30
CA ILE A 45 -2.96 -3.40 8.55
C ILE A 45 -1.92 -2.52 7.84
N MET A 46 -2.12 -2.21 6.56
CA MET A 46 -1.20 -1.36 5.80
C MET A 46 -1.07 0.04 6.41
N LYS A 47 -2.17 0.66 6.85
CA LYS A 47 -2.12 1.96 7.53
C LYS A 47 -1.23 1.91 8.76
N ARG A 48 -1.36 0.86 9.59
CA ARG A 48 -0.51 0.68 10.78
C ARG A 48 0.97 0.49 10.42
N LEU A 49 1.26 -0.24 9.34
CA LEU A 49 2.63 -0.43 8.87
C LEU A 49 3.21 0.86 8.27
N TRP A 50 2.44 1.64 7.54
CA TRP A 50 2.90 2.93 7.01
C TRP A 50 3.19 3.94 8.13
N ASP A 51 2.34 3.98 9.17
CA ASP A 51 2.52 4.88 10.31
C ASP A 51 3.75 4.52 11.16
N ARG A 52 4.04 3.23 11.35
CA ARG A 52 5.13 2.75 12.20
C ARG A 52 6.42 2.45 11.43
N GLY A 53 6.34 2.30 10.11
CA GLY A 53 7.43 1.85 9.25
C GLY A 53 7.59 0.33 9.24
N GLU A 54 7.55 -0.31 10.41
CA GLU A 54 7.63 -1.77 10.58
C GLU A 54 6.91 -2.21 11.85
N ALA A 55 6.45 -3.46 11.90
CA ALA A 55 5.80 -4.04 13.07
C ALA A 55 5.87 -5.57 13.05
N THR A 56 5.86 -6.18 14.25
CA THR A 56 5.69 -7.63 14.41
C THR A 56 4.21 -8.00 14.26
N VAL A 57 3.94 -9.32 14.11
CA VAL A 57 2.54 -9.81 14.14
C VAL A 57 1.85 -9.44 15.45
N ALA A 58 2.59 -9.48 16.57
CA ALA A 58 2.07 -9.12 17.89
C ALA A 58 1.69 -7.64 17.98
N ASP A 59 2.52 -6.74 17.44
CA ASP A 59 2.25 -5.31 17.42
C ASP A 59 1.01 -4.97 16.59
N VAL A 60 0.90 -5.60 15.41
CA VAL A 60 -0.28 -5.44 14.54
C VAL A 60 -1.53 -5.99 15.22
N HIS A 61 -1.45 -7.18 15.81
CA HIS A 61 -2.56 -7.79 16.54
C HIS A 61 -3.02 -6.92 17.70
N GLN A 62 -2.10 -6.41 18.52
CA GLN A 62 -2.40 -5.53 19.63
C GLN A 62 -3.08 -4.23 19.17
N ALA A 63 -2.58 -3.64 18.09
CA ALA A 63 -3.16 -2.42 17.54
C ALA A 63 -4.56 -2.62 16.94
N LEU A 64 -4.88 -3.82 16.46
CA LEU A 64 -6.19 -4.18 15.91
C LEU A 64 -7.17 -4.69 16.96
N GLY A 65 -6.67 -5.29 18.04
CA GLY A 65 -7.47 -5.91 19.08
C GLY A 65 -8.38 -4.96 19.84
N THR A 66 -8.09 -3.65 19.81
CA THR A 66 -8.95 -2.61 20.38
C THR A 66 -10.13 -2.25 19.48
N GLU A 67 -10.04 -2.50 18.20
CA GLU A 67 -11.07 -2.15 17.21
C GLU A 67 -11.84 -3.38 16.70
N ARG A 68 -11.20 -4.54 16.70
CA ARG A 68 -11.77 -5.79 16.19
C ARG A 68 -11.24 -6.96 17.01
N ASP A 69 -12.12 -7.80 17.51
CA ASP A 69 -11.77 -9.03 18.22
C ASP A 69 -11.27 -10.10 17.21
N LEU A 70 -10.01 -9.95 16.81
CA LEU A 70 -9.36 -10.84 15.85
C LEU A 70 -8.36 -11.75 16.57
N ALA A 71 -8.37 -13.03 16.23
CA ALA A 71 -7.35 -13.95 16.72
C ALA A 71 -5.96 -13.60 16.14
N TYR A 72 -4.92 -13.82 16.93
CA TYR A 72 -3.52 -13.65 16.50
C TYR A 72 -3.21 -14.40 15.20
N THR A 73 -3.70 -15.63 15.08
CA THR A 73 -3.54 -16.46 13.88
C THR A 73 -4.18 -15.87 12.64
N THR A 74 -5.29 -15.13 12.79
CA THR A 74 -5.95 -14.42 11.68
C THR A 74 -5.06 -13.32 11.14
N VAL A 75 -4.46 -12.52 12.03
CA VAL A 75 -3.51 -11.45 11.66
C VAL A 75 -2.26 -12.04 10.99
N ALA A 76 -1.68 -13.08 11.58
CA ALA A 76 -0.51 -13.76 11.01
C ALA A 76 -0.79 -14.33 9.61
N THR A 77 -1.93 -14.96 9.41
CA THR A 77 -2.35 -15.49 8.12
C THR A 77 -2.57 -14.37 7.11
N MET A 78 -3.17 -13.26 7.54
CA MET A 78 -3.39 -12.11 6.66
C MET A 78 -2.06 -11.50 6.19
N LEU A 79 -1.11 -11.30 7.10
CA LEU A 79 0.22 -10.77 6.75
C LEU A 79 0.95 -11.67 5.75
N ARG A 80 0.90 -12.98 5.90
CA ARG A 80 1.46 -13.93 4.92
C ARG A 80 0.79 -13.82 3.55
N LYS A 81 -0.54 -13.69 3.52
CA LYS A 81 -1.28 -13.48 2.26
C LYS A 81 -0.93 -12.15 1.61
N MET A 82 -0.72 -11.10 2.42
CA MET A 82 -0.30 -9.79 1.93
C MET A 82 1.12 -9.84 1.37
N GLU A 83 2.01 -10.58 1.99
CA GLU A 83 3.37 -10.81 1.49
C GLU A 83 3.37 -11.57 0.17
N ALA A 84 2.59 -12.65 0.05
CA ALA A 84 2.44 -13.38 -1.21
C ALA A 84 1.92 -12.50 -2.36
N ARG A 85 1.20 -11.42 -2.04
CA ARG A 85 0.74 -10.40 -2.99
C ARG A 85 1.75 -9.27 -3.25
N GLY A 86 2.87 -9.26 -2.55
CA GLY A 86 3.90 -8.22 -2.65
C GLY A 86 3.52 -6.89 -1.99
N LEU A 87 2.59 -6.90 -1.03
CA LEU A 87 2.16 -5.71 -0.29
C LEU A 87 3.08 -5.39 0.89
N VAL A 88 3.65 -6.42 1.49
CA VAL A 88 4.57 -6.35 2.62
C VAL A 88 5.73 -7.31 2.39
N ASN A 89 6.84 -7.05 3.05
CA ASN A 89 7.97 -7.97 3.19
C ASN A 89 8.24 -8.19 4.67
N HIS A 90 8.87 -9.31 5.01
CA HIS A 90 9.33 -9.51 6.39
C HIS A 90 10.83 -9.74 6.48
N ARG A 91 11.37 -9.50 7.65
CA ARG A 91 12.69 -9.96 8.10
C ARG A 91 12.52 -10.79 9.36
N ILE A 92 13.48 -11.65 9.60
CA ILE A 92 13.52 -12.43 10.86
C ILE A 92 14.35 -11.65 11.87
N GLU A 93 13.78 -11.42 13.05
CA GLU A 93 14.45 -10.82 14.17
C GLU A 93 14.26 -11.70 15.42
N GLY A 94 15.30 -12.42 15.78
CA GLY A 94 15.21 -13.44 16.83
C GLY A 94 14.24 -14.56 16.46
N ARG A 95 13.11 -14.64 17.18
CA ARG A 95 12.03 -15.62 16.94
C ARG A 95 10.81 -14.99 16.28
N SER A 96 10.89 -13.72 15.91
CA SER A 96 9.74 -12.96 15.40
C SER A 96 9.94 -12.55 13.94
N PHE A 97 8.86 -12.51 13.19
CA PHE A 97 8.79 -11.87 11.89
C PHE A 97 8.44 -10.40 12.07
N VAL A 98 9.26 -9.52 11.52
CA VAL A 98 9.03 -8.08 11.48
C VAL A 98 8.65 -7.70 10.07
N TYR A 99 7.41 -7.27 9.88
CA TYR A 99 6.85 -6.90 8.59
C TYR A 99 7.02 -5.41 8.34
N ARG A 100 7.27 -5.05 7.10
CA ARG A 100 7.33 -3.67 6.60
C ARG A 100 6.55 -3.54 5.30
N PRO A 101 6.00 -2.35 5.00
CA PRO A 101 5.30 -2.13 3.74
C PRO A 101 6.28 -2.26 2.55
N ALA A 102 5.87 -2.99 1.52
CA ALA A 102 6.59 -3.12 0.25
C ALA A 102 6.04 -2.14 -0.80
N VAL A 103 4.89 -1.53 -0.53
CA VAL A 103 4.22 -0.56 -1.40
C VAL A 103 3.95 0.74 -0.65
N ALA A 104 4.11 1.86 -1.32
CA ALA A 104 3.85 3.17 -0.74
C ALA A 104 2.35 3.43 -0.58
N ALA A 105 1.96 4.16 0.47
CA ALA A 105 0.58 4.55 0.74
C ALA A 105 -0.05 5.27 -0.47
N ASP A 106 0.67 6.19 -1.05
CA ASP A 106 0.29 6.98 -2.22
C ASP A 106 -0.06 6.13 -3.44
N ALA A 107 0.73 5.08 -3.70
CA ALA A 107 0.49 4.17 -4.83
C ALA A 107 -0.81 3.37 -4.64
N VAL A 108 -1.05 2.91 -3.41
CA VAL A 108 -2.29 2.20 -3.05
C VAL A 108 -3.48 3.13 -3.11
N THR A 109 -3.38 4.33 -2.55
CA THR A 109 -4.48 5.32 -2.53
C THR A 109 -4.88 5.70 -3.95
N ARG A 110 -3.93 6.01 -4.82
CA ARG A 110 -4.20 6.29 -6.24
C ARG A 110 -4.87 5.12 -6.94
N GLY A 111 -4.29 3.92 -6.82
CA GLY A 111 -4.85 2.75 -7.48
C GLY A 111 -6.27 2.39 -7.00
N MET A 112 -6.59 2.61 -5.73
CA MET A 112 -7.94 2.41 -5.20
C MET A 112 -8.91 3.49 -5.68
N ALA A 113 -8.46 4.75 -5.72
CA ALA A 113 -9.27 5.87 -6.22
C ALA A 113 -9.57 5.73 -7.72
N ASP A 114 -8.55 5.43 -8.53
CA ASP A 114 -8.72 5.18 -9.97
C ASP A 114 -9.69 4.02 -10.22
N HIS A 115 -9.53 2.93 -9.47
CA HIS A 115 -10.43 1.79 -9.61
C HIS A 115 -11.88 2.11 -9.25
N LEU A 116 -12.09 2.90 -8.19
CA LEU A 116 -13.44 3.35 -7.78
C LEU A 116 -14.04 4.25 -8.86
N LEU A 117 -13.24 5.17 -9.37
CA LEU A 117 -13.65 6.11 -10.42
C LEU A 117 -14.05 5.38 -11.70
N GLU A 118 -13.20 4.47 -12.18
CA GLU A 118 -13.47 3.69 -13.39
C GLU A 118 -14.62 2.70 -13.21
N GLY A 119 -14.66 2.01 -12.04
CA GLY A 119 -15.61 0.94 -11.80
C GLY A 119 -17.03 1.38 -11.47
N LEU A 120 -17.22 2.55 -10.85
CA LEU A 120 -18.53 3.04 -10.41
C LEU A 120 -18.98 4.33 -11.09
N PHE A 121 -18.06 5.10 -11.66
CA PHE A 121 -18.34 6.42 -12.23
C PHE A 121 -17.85 6.58 -13.68
N GLU A 122 -17.54 5.46 -14.34
CA GLU A 122 -17.12 5.42 -15.76
C GLU A 122 -15.98 6.42 -16.09
N GLY A 123 -15.09 6.66 -15.12
CA GLY A 123 -14.00 7.64 -15.24
C GLY A 123 -14.42 9.10 -14.99
N SER A 124 -15.69 9.37 -14.68
CA SER A 124 -16.19 10.73 -14.44
C SER A 124 -15.90 11.21 -13.02
N LEU A 125 -14.88 12.06 -12.88
CA LEU A 125 -14.59 12.73 -11.61
C LEU A 125 -15.74 13.66 -11.17
N ALA A 126 -16.42 14.29 -12.11
CA ALA A 126 -17.54 15.18 -11.81
C ALA A 126 -18.71 14.42 -11.17
N ASP A 127 -19.01 13.22 -11.66
CA ASP A 127 -20.09 12.38 -11.12
C ASP A 127 -19.73 11.85 -9.73
N LEU A 128 -18.48 11.45 -9.51
CA LEU A 128 -18.01 11.08 -8.18
C LEU A 128 -18.17 12.23 -7.18
N VAL A 129 -17.69 13.43 -7.53
CA VAL A 129 -17.79 14.60 -6.66
C VAL A 129 -19.26 14.98 -6.42
N SER A 130 -20.09 15.00 -7.47
CA SER A 130 -21.53 15.27 -7.36
C SER A 130 -22.19 14.27 -6.41
N HIS A 131 -21.90 12.99 -6.56
CA HIS A 131 -22.43 11.94 -5.69
C HIS A 131 -22.04 12.17 -4.21
N LEU A 132 -20.77 12.48 -3.94
CA LEU A 132 -20.28 12.73 -2.59
C LEU A 132 -20.93 13.97 -1.96
N LEU A 133 -21.13 15.04 -2.73
CA LEU A 133 -21.74 16.28 -2.25
C LEU A 133 -23.24 16.13 -1.96
N THR A 134 -23.92 15.20 -2.64
CA THR A 134 -25.36 14.95 -2.43
C THR A 134 -25.65 13.92 -1.36
N THR A 135 -24.75 12.97 -1.13
CA THR A 135 -24.99 11.84 -0.21
C THR A 135 -24.37 12.02 1.17
N ARG A 136 -23.50 13.02 1.35
CA ARG A 136 -22.83 13.29 2.63
C ARG A 136 -23.06 14.74 3.06
N GLU A 137 -23.12 14.93 4.37
CA GLU A 137 -22.99 16.27 4.94
C GLU A 137 -21.56 16.77 4.74
N VAL A 138 -21.41 17.80 3.94
CA VAL A 138 -20.09 18.40 3.62
C VAL A 138 -19.99 19.71 4.38
N SER A 139 -18.92 19.88 5.14
CA SER A 139 -18.68 21.11 5.88
C SER A 139 -18.38 22.29 4.94
N ARG A 140 -18.70 23.52 5.38
CA ARG A 140 -18.32 24.73 4.62
C ARG A 140 -16.81 24.87 4.45
N GLU A 141 -16.03 24.38 5.40
CA GLU A 141 -14.57 24.35 5.31
C GLU A 141 -14.10 23.42 4.20
N ASP A 142 -14.67 22.23 4.07
CA ASP A 142 -14.29 21.28 3.02
C ASP A 142 -14.70 21.77 1.64
N LEU A 143 -15.86 22.41 1.52
CA LEU A 143 -16.27 23.06 0.27
C LEU A 143 -15.27 24.17 -0.12
N SER A 144 -14.85 25.01 0.82
CA SER A 144 -13.86 26.07 0.54
C SER A 144 -12.50 25.51 0.14
N LYS A 145 -12.07 24.38 0.74
CA LYS A 145 -10.84 23.67 0.34
C LYS A 145 -10.96 23.12 -1.09
N LEU A 146 -12.10 22.51 -1.42
CA LEU A 146 -12.36 21.98 -2.77
C LEU A 146 -12.35 23.08 -3.83
N GLU A 147 -12.99 24.23 -3.55
CA GLU A 147 -12.98 25.38 -4.45
C GLU A 147 -11.55 25.88 -4.73
N LYS A 148 -10.71 25.98 -3.70
CA LYS A 148 -9.29 26.36 -3.85
C LYS A 148 -8.52 25.37 -4.71
N LEU A 149 -8.67 24.05 -4.45
CA LEU A 149 -8.01 23.01 -5.22
C LEU A 149 -8.41 23.05 -6.70
N ILE A 150 -9.70 23.25 -6.97
CA ILE A 150 -10.20 23.38 -8.35
C ILE A 150 -9.63 24.64 -9.04
N ALA A 151 -9.59 25.77 -8.31
CA ALA A 151 -9.04 27.02 -8.84
C ALA A 151 -7.53 26.91 -9.15
N GLU A 152 -6.77 26.28 -8.26
CA GLU A 152 -5.34 26.01 -8.47
C GLU A 152 -5.10 25.08 -9.67
N ARG A 153 -5.91 24.04 -9.80
CA ARG A 153 -5.79 23.10 -10.93
C ARG A 153 -6.09 23.75 -12.27
N LYS A 154 -7.08 24.66 -12.32
CA LYS A 154 -7.40 25.43 -13.53
C LYS A 154 -6.30 26.40 -13.94
N LYS A 155 -5.49 26.90 -13.00
CA LYS A 155 -4.35 27.78 -13.30
C LYS A 155 -3.14 27.02 -13.85
N ASN A 156 -3.01 25.75 -13.47
CA ASN A 156 -1.83 24.92 -13.78
C ASN A 156 -2.08 23.94 -14.94
N GLY A 157 -3.24 23.92 -15.51
CA GLY A 157 -3.63 23.11 -16.67
C GLY A 157 -3.99 23.95 -17.84
#